data_2fb3664f626d5c0ef92d1fc48a339589
#
_entry.id   2fb3664f626d5c0ef92d1fc48a339589
#
_cell.length_a   1.000
_cell.length_b   1.000
_cell.length_c   1.000
_cell.angle_alpha   90.00
_cell.angle_beta   90.00
_cell.angle_gamma   90.00
#
_symmetry.space_group_name_H-M   'P 1'
#
loop_
_entity.id
_entity.type
_entity.pdbx_description
1 polymer ?
#
loop_
_entity_poly.entity_id
_entity_poly.type
_entity_poly.pdbx_seq_one_letter_code
_entity_poly.pdbx_strand_id
1 'polypeptide(L)'
;MGFSWQLINDSITDSDRKAMTDFINTPNQKFTNGEKCKEFEMEWSKYIGCAHSTYVNSGASANYIMASIMKEQKGVGEVIVSPLGWVSDVSPLVNLGFTPVFVDVSMDNMSITLDNIKKAVTDKTVGVSIVHVLGFNAITDAMVHFCRDNDLFLYDKFLVLLAVFRFDRIAL
;
A
#
# COMPACT_ATOMS: atom_id res chain seq x y z
N MET A 1 -19.22 -33.99 11.98
CA MET A 1 -19.13 -32.99 10.89
C MET A 1 -17.79 -32.30 11.04
N GLY A 2 -16.88 -32.46 10.05
CA GLY A 2 -15.59 -31.78 10.08
C GLY A 2 -15.80 -30.31 9.80
N PHE A 3 -15.22 -29.45 10.64
CA PHE A 3 -15.18 -28.02 10.40
C PHE A 3 -14.24 -27.74 9.21
N SER A 4 -14.74 -27.10 8.16
CA SER A 4 -13.97 -26.73 6.98
C SER A 4 -13.93 -25.22 6.87
N TRP A 5 -12.73 -24.65 6.94
CA TRP A 5 -12.50 -23.24 6.61
C TRP A 5 -12.36 -23.10 5.10
N GLN A 6 -13.25 -22.31 4.49
CA GLN A 6 -13.06 -21.88 3.12
C GLN A 6 -12.07 -20.70 3.10
N LEU A 7 -11.03 -20.81 2.28
CA LEU A 7 -10.06 -19.73 2.08
C LEU A 7 -10.69 -18.51 1.41
N ILE A 8 -11.69 -18.72 0.57
CA ILE A 8 -12.38 -17.65 -0.17
C ILE A 8 -13.86 -18.02 -0.24
N ASN A 9 -14.71 -17.09 0.15
CA ASN A 9 -16.14 -17.12 -0.19
C ASN A 9 -16.37 -16.26 -1.43
N ASP A 10 -17.21 -16.75 -2.37
CA ASP A 10 -17.66 -15.92 -3.49
C ASP A 10 -18.52 -14.77 -2.92
N SER A 11 -17.99 -13.56 -3.00
CA SER A 11 -18.68 -12.35 -2.57
C SER A 11 -19.38 -11.61 -3.72
N ILE A 12 -19.26 -12.13 -4.96
CA ILE A 12 -19.92 -11.55 -6.13
C ILE A 12 -21.38 -11.94 -6.13
N THR A 13 -22.25 -10.96 -5.94
CA THR A 13 -23.69 -11.12 -5.90
C THR A 13 -24.31 -11.13 -7.31
N ASP A 14 -25.59 -11.52 -7.41
CA ASP A 14 -26.32 -11.42 -8.68
C ASP A 14 -26.47 -9.97 -9.16
N SER A 15 -26.56 -9.01 -8.22
CA SER A 15 -26.57 -7.59 -8.57
C SER A 15 -25.25 -7.14 -9.18
N ASP A 16 -24.11 -7.64 -8.67
CA ASP A 16 -22.79 -7.33 -9.25
C ASP A 16 -22.65 -7.90 -10.66
N ARG A 17 -23.09 -9.17 -10.85
CA ARG A 17 -23.10 -9.82 -12.15
C ARG A 17 -23.97 -9.05 -13.16
N LYS A 18 -25.16 -8.61 -12.71
CA LYS A 18 -26.05 -7.80 -13.54
C LYS A 18 -25.40 -6.47 -13.91
N ALA A 19 -24.82 -5.74 -12.94
CA ALA A 19 -24.15 -4.46 -13.17
C ALA A 19 -23.00 -4.59 -14.19
N MET A 20 -22.20 -5.66 -14.09
CA MET A 20 -21.12 -5.94 -15.06
C MET A 20 -21.69 -6.22 -16.45
N THR A 21 -22.75 -7.02 -16.54
CA THR A 21 -23.40 -7.34 -17.84
C THR A 21 -24.00 -6.10 -18.48
N ASP A 22 -24.70 -5.27 -17.72
CA ASP A 22 -25.29 -4.02 -18.20
C ASP A 22 -24.18 -3.06 -18.69
N PHE A 23 -23.08 -2.97 -17.96
CA PHE A 23 -21.92 -2.16 -18.36
C PHE A 23 -21.32 -2.64 -19.69
N ILE A 24 -21.08 -3.95 -19.84
CA ILE A 24 -20.52 -4.55 -21.06
C ILE A 24 -21.42 -4.31 -22.26
N ASN A 25 -22.74 -4.42 -22.08
CA ASN A 25 -23.74 -4.27 -23.14
C ASN A 25 -24.07 -2.81 -23.46
N THR A 26 -23.58 -1.84 -22.67
CA THR A 26 -23.82 -0.42 -22.95
C THR A 26 -22.97 0.04 -24.15
N PRO A 27 -23.58 0.59 -25.21
CA PRO A 27 -22.84 1.05 -26.38
C PRO A 27 -21.79 2.12 -26.03
N ASN A 28 -20.66 2.08 -26.72
CA ASN A 28 -19.56 3.05 -26.60
C ASN A 28 -18.89 3.12 -25.21
N GLN A 29 -19.06 2.10 -24.38
CA GLN A 29 -18.35 2.03 -23.08
C GLN A 29 -16.85 1.90 -23.28
N LYS A 30 -16.10 2.68 -22.49
CA LYS A 30 -14.65 2.60 -22.41
C LYS A 30 -14.25 1.58 -21.33
N PHE A 31 -13.61 0.47 -21.73
CA PHE A 31 -13.22 -0.61 -20.83
C PHE A 31 -11.88 -0.38 -20.10
N THR A 32 -11.11 0.62 -20.52
CA THR A 32 -9.82 0.94 -19.92
C THR A 32 -9.77 2.40 -19.53
N ASN A 33 -9.46 2.68 -18.27
CA ASN A 33 -9.31 4.05 -17.74
C ASN A 33 -10.47 4.98 -18.15
N GLY A 34 -11.70 4.48 -18.01
CA GLY A 34 -12.95 5.19 -18.35
C GLY A 34 -13.56 5.94 -17.16
N GLU A 35 -14.80 6.41 -17.35
CA GLU A 35 -15.53 7.17 -16.32
C GLU A 35 -15.72 6.35 -15.03
N LYS A 36 -15.97 5.04 -15.12
CA LYS A 36 -16.11 4.18 -13.93
C LYS A 36 -14.84 4.10 -13.09
N CYS A 37 -13.67 4.18 -13.72
CA CYS A 37 -12.40 4.26 -12.99
C CYS A 37 -12.30 5.57 -12.21
N LYS A 38 -12.62 6.69 -12.83
CA LYS A 38 -12.61 8.02 -12.20
C LYS A 38 -13.64 8.15 -11.08
N GLU A 39 -14.86 7.64 -11.30
CA GLU A 39 -15.89 7.59 -10.26
C GLU A 39 -15.39 6.81 -9.05
N PHE A 40 -14.79 5.64 -9.28
CA PHE A 40 -14.22 4.82 -8.23
C PHE A 40 -13.10 5.55 -7.46
N GLU A 41 -12.13 6.17 -8.15
CA GLU A 41 -11.05 6.93 -7.54
C GLU A 41 -11.58 8.06 -6.65
N MET A 42 -12.59 8.77 -7.12
CA MET A 42 -13.22 9.88 -6.39
C MET A 42 -13.99 9.38 -5.15
N GLU A 43 -14.83 8.35 -5.29
CA GLU A 43 -15.59 7.79 -4.17
C GLU A 43 -14.67 7.15 -3.13
N TRP A 44 -13.63 6.46 -3.57
CA TRP A 44 -12.65 5.87 -2.69
C TRP A 44 -11.86 6.94 -1.92
N SER A 45 -11.43 8.01 -2.60
CA SER A 45 -10.79 9.15 -1.94
C SER A 45 -11.65 9.74 -0.84
N LYS A 46 -12.95 9.90 -1.11
CA LYS A 46 -13.94 10.37 -0.12
C LYS A 46 -14.10 9.40 1.03
N TYR A 47 -14.18 8.09 0.73
CA TYR A 47 -14.35 7.04 1.76
C TYR A 47 -13.18 6.98 2.73
N ILE A 48 -11.95 7.05 2.25
CA ILE A 48 -10.76 6.99 3.11
C ILE A 48 -10.31 8.36 3.64
N GLY A 49 -10.94 9.46 3.20
CA GLY A 49 -10.64 10.82 3.65
C GLY A 49 -9.31 11.36 3.14
N CYS A 50 -8.92 11.05 1.89
CA CYS A 50 -7.74 11.61 1.25
C CYS A 50 -8.12 12.53 0.07
N ALA A 51 -7.16 13.36 -0.38
CA ALA A 51 -7.38 14.28 -1.48
C ALA A 51 -7.53 13.57 -2.82
N HIS A 52 -6.71 12.56 -3.07
CA HIS A 52 -6.66 11.84 -4.34
C HIS A 52 -6.40 10.36 -4.13
N SER A 53 -6.95 9.54 -5.02
CA SER A 53 -6.67 8.12 -5.14
C SER A 53 -6.40 7.79 -6.59
N THR A 54 -5.56 6.81 -6.84
CA THR A 54 -5.28 6.31 -8.18
C THR A 54 -5.49 4.81 -8.22
N TYR A 55 -6.35 4.37 -9.13
CA TYR A 55 -6.59 2.96 -9.37
C TYR A 55 -5.49 2.36 -10.24
N VAL A 56 -4.95 1.24 -9.80
CA VAL A 56 -3.92 0.48 -10.53
C VAL A 56 -4.31 -1.00 -10.62
N ASN A 57 -3.69 -1.71 -11.55
CA ASN A 57 -4.03 -3.11 -11.85
C ASN A 57 -3.59 -4.11 -10.78
N SER A 58 -2.69 -3.73 -9.86
CA SER A 58 -2.20 -4.63 -8.80
C SER A 58 -1.51 -3.87 -7.67
N GLY A 59 -1.40 -4.50 -6.50
CA GLY A 59 -0.59 -3.99 -5.40
C GLY A 59 0.91 -3.88 -5.75
N ALA A 60 1.42 -4.75 -6.62
CA ALA A 60 2.79 -4.67 -7.11
C ALA A 60 3.03 -3.37 -7.90
N SER A 61 2.09 -2.99 -8.77
CA SER A 61 2.15 -1.71 -9.51
C SER A 61 2.11 -0.51 -8.57
N ALA A 62 1.27 -0.58 -7.54
CA ALA A 62 1.21 0.44 -6.51
C ALA A 62 2.53 0.61 -5.77
N ASN A 63 3.11 -0.49 -5.31
CA ASN A 63 4.40 -0.46 -4.62
C ASN A 63 5.51 0.12 -5.52
N TYR A 64 5.48 -0.22 -6.82
CA TYR A 64 6.45 0.32 -7.77
C TYR A 64 6.31 1.84 -7.93
N ILE A 65 5.07 2.34 -8.02
CA ILE A 65 4.79 3.79 -8.09
C ILE A 65 5.26 4.48 -6.81
N MET A 66 4.94 3.93 -5.62
CA MET A 66 5.37 4.51 -4.35
C MET A 66 6.90 4.57 -4.22
N ALA A 67 7.59 3.49 -4.57
CA ALA A 67 9.04 3.46 -4.57
C ALA A 67 9.63 4.45 -5.60
N SER A 68 8.97 4.64 -6.75
CA SER A 68 9.39 5.63 -7.74
C SER A 68 9.23 7.07 -7.23
N ILE A 69 8.12 7.38 -6.55
CA ILE A 69 7.89 8.68 -5.90
C ILE A 69 8.94 8.92 -4.82
N MET A 70 9.21 7.92 -3.98
CA MET A 70 10.26 8.03 -2.95
C MET A 70 11.62 8.30 -3.59
N LYS A 71 11.97 7.62 -4.69
CA LYS A 71 13.22 7.86 -5.43
C LYS A 71 13.32 9.29 -5.95
N GLU A 72 12.23 9.82 -6.48
CA GLU A 72 12.20 11.20 -6.99
C GLU A 72 12.38 12.24 -5.89
N GLN A 73 11.76 12.01 -4.72
CA GLN A 73 11.77 12.95 -3.59
C GLN A 73 13.03 12.86 -2.72
N LYS A 74 13.55 11.67 -2.51
CA LYS A 74 14.61 11.40 -1.51
C LYS A 74 15.90 10.88 -2.13
N GLY A 75 15.89 10.53 -3.40
CA GLY A 75 17.01 9.80 -4.00
C GLY A 75 17.02 8.33 -3.62
N VAL A 76 18.13 7.66 -3.89
CA VAL A 76 18.35 6.24 -3.59
C VAL A 76 19.11 6.10 -2.28
N GLY A 77 18.67 5.19 -1.43
CA GLY A 77 19.28 4.93 -0.12
C GLY A 77 18.78 3.64 0.52
N GLU A 78 18.87 3.55 1.82
CA GLU A 78 18.34 2.45 2.60
C GLU A 78 16.84 2.65 2.87
N VAL A 79 16.06 1.58 2.75
CA VAL A 79 14.63 1.57 3.10
C VAL A 79 14.37 0.48 4.12
N ILE A 80 13.87 0.85 5.28
CA ILE A 80 13.51 -0.09 6.34
C ILE A 80 12.22 -0.81 5.92
N VAL A 81 12.26 -2.14 5.98
CA VAL A 81 11.18 -3.04 5.52
C VAL A 81 10.94 -4.17 6.52
N SER A 82 9.71 -4.71 6.50
CA SER A 82 9.35 -5.92 7.23
C SER A 82 9.82 -7.18 6.49
N PRO A 83 10.30 -8.22 7.19
CA PRO A 83 10.51 -9.54 6.60
C PRO A 83 9.19 -10.30 6.36
N LEU A 84 8.10 -9.90 7.04
CA LEU A 84 6.76 -10.43 6.80
C LEU A 84 6.06 -9.57 5.76
N GLY A 85 5.86 -10.14 4.57
CA GLY A 85 5.22 -9.47 3.45
C GLY A 85 5.37 -10.27 2.16
N TRP A 86 4.93 -9.69 1.07
CA TRP A 86 5.06 -10.27 -0.25
C TRP A 86 6.37 -9.81 -0.91
N VAL A 87 6.89 -10.63 -1.82
CA VAL A 87 8.05 -10.24 -2.62
C VAL A 87 7.83 -8.91 -3.35
N SER A 88 6.60 -8.59 -3.73
CA SER A 88 6.21 -7.31 -4.35
C SER A 88 6.33 -6.10 -3.42
N ASP A 89 6.59 -6.28 -2.14
CA ASP A 89 6.83 -5.17 -1.20
C ASP A 89 8.30 -4.71 -1.27
N VAL A 90 9.19 -5.63 -1.61
CA VAL A 90 10.64 -5.40 -1.63
C VAL A 90 11.22 -5.30 -3.05
N SER A 91 10.70 -6.10 -4.00
CA SER A 91 11.25 -6.13 -5.37
C SER A 91 11.27 -4.77 -6.08
N PRO A 92 10.26 -3.87 -5.95
CA PRO A 92 10.34 -2.54 -6.54
C PRO A 92 11.48 -1.70 -5.98
N LEU A 93 11.76 -1.82 -4.67
CA LEU A 93 12.87 -1.12 -4.03
C LEU A 93 14.21 -1.54 -4.64
N VAL A 94 14.45 -2.85 -4.72
CA VAL A 94 15.67 -3.41 -5.32
C VAL A 94 15.80 -3.00 -6.78
N ASN A 95 14.72 -3.11 -7.57
CA ASN A 95 14.73 -2.76 -8.99
C ASN A 95 15.02 -1.28 -9.25
N LEU A 96 14.64 -0.41 -8.32
CA LEU A 96 14.88 1.04 -8.40
C LEU A 96 16.23 1.45 -7.79
N GLY A 97 17.00 0.50 -7.23
CA GLY A 97 18.34 0.70 -6.71
C GLY A 97 18.42 1.01 -5.22
N PHE A 98 17.31 0.93 -4.47
CA PHE A 98 17.33 1.03 -3.01
C PHE A 98 17.95 -0.20 -2.35
N THR A 99 18.44 -0.04 -1.14
CA THR A 99 18.92 -1.12 -0.28
C THR A 99 17.88 -1.42 0.79
N PRO A 100 17.14 -2.55 0.71
CA PRO A 100 16.21 -2.93 1.77
C PRO A 100 16.96 -3.30 3.06
N VAL A 101 16.54 -2.71 4.18
CA VAL A 101 17.03 -3.03 5.52
C VAL A 101 15.92 -3.73 6.29
N PHE A 102 16.07 -5.02 6.49
CA PHE A 102 15.07 -5.83 7.19
C PHE A 102 15.19 -5.64 8.69
N VAL A 103 14.06 -5.34 9.34
CA VAL A 103 13.95 -5.24 10.80
C VAL A 103 12.89 -6.19 11.30
N ASP A 104 13.13 -6.74 12.50
CA ASP A 104 12.26 -7.73 13.09
C ASP A 104 10.87 -7.16 13.42
N VAL A 105 9.88 -8.05 13.51
CA VAL A 105 8.48 -7.72 13.79
C VAL A 105 8.10 -8.05 15.22
N SER A 106 7.09 -7.34 15.75
CA SER A 106 6.46 -7.70 17.01
C SER A 106 5.51 -8.88 16.81
N MET A 107 5.47 -9.76 17.78
CA MET A 107 4.50 -10.86 17.82
C MET A 107 3.07 -10.38 18.10
N ASP A 108 2.90 -9.16 18.62
CA ASP A 108 1.58 -8.62 18.97
C ASP A 108 0.74 -8.25 17.75
N ASN A 109 1.39 -7.70 16.71
CA ASN A 109 0.72 -7.21 15.51
C ASN A 109 1.40 -7.62 14.19
N MET A 110 2.39 -8.51 14.25
CA MET A 110 3.14 -9.00 13.09
C MET A 110 3.77 -7.89 12.23
N SER A 111 4.06 -6.75 12.82
CA SER A 111 4.65 -5.61 12.11
C SER A 111 5.89 -5.06 12.79
N ILE A 112 6.66 -4.27 12.03
CA ILE A 112 7.83 -3.58 12.56
C ILE A 112 7.41 -2.55 13.61
N THR A 113 8.23 -2.39 14.64
CA THR A 113 7.98 -1.44 15.74
C THR A 113 8.80 -0.17 15.58
N LEU A 114 8.35 0.92 16.20
CA LEU A 114 9.13 2.17 16.23
C LEU A 114 10.53 1.96 16.81
N ASP A 115 10.66 1.12 17.84
CA ASP A 115 11.96 0.84 18.46
C ASP A 115 12.91 0.11 17.50
N ASN A 116 12.38 -0.82 16.69
CA ASN A 116 13.16 -1.52 15.69
C ASN A 116 13.54 -0.58 14.53
N ILE A 117 12.64 0.30 14.13
CA ILE A 117 12.94 1.36 13.14
C ILE A 117 14.07 2.25 13.65
N LYS A 118 13.96 2.80 14.87
CA LYS A 118 14.97 3.68 15.46
C LYS A 118 16.36 3.05 15.53
N LYS A 119 16.44 1.74 15.81
CA LYS A 119 17.72 1.00 15.88
C LYS A 119 18.34 0.80 14.50
N ALA A 120 17.55 0.79 13.45
CA ALA A 120 17.98 0.49 12.09
C ALA A 120 18.25 1.74 11.23
N VAL A 121 17.77 2.92 11.67
CA VAL A 121 18.00 4.18 10.95
C VAL A 121 19.48 4.54 10.95
N THR A 122 19.99 4.89 9.78
CA THR A 122 21.35 5.40 9.53
C THR A 122 21.24 6.71 8.75
N ASP A 123 22.38 7.34 8.49
CA ASP A 123 22.50 8.52 7.62
C ASP A 123 22.16 8.24 6.14
N LYS A 124 22.05 6.96 5.75
CA LYS A 124 21.66 6.50 4.42
C LYS A 124 20.19 6.15 4.32
N THR A 125 19.46 6.12 5.42
CA THR A 125 18.04 5.73 5.42
C THR A 125 17.21 6.87 4.82
N VAL A 126 16.44 6.54 3.79
CA VAL A 126 15.57 7.50 3.06
C VAL A 126 14.10 7.22 3.27
N GLY A 127 13.73 6.05 3.78
CA GLY A 127 12.33 5.72 3.98
C GLY A 127 12.06 4.47 4.79
N VAL A 128 10.78 4.31 5.13
CA VAL A 128 10.23 3.18 5.87
C VAL A 128 8.99 2.68 5.13
N SER A 129 8.95 1.39 4.85
CA SER A 129 7.81 0.71 4.24
C SER A 129 7.14 -0.20 5.26
N ILE A 130 5.87 0.04 5.52
CA ILE A 130 5.09 -0.71 6.50
C ILE A 130 4.05 -1.58 5.80
N VAL A 131 3.88 -2.82 6.29
CA VAL A 131 2.86 -3.75 5.83
C VAL A 131 1.89 -4.01 6.99
N HIS A 132 0.59 -3.86 6.73
CA HIS A 132 -0.48 -4.21 7.66
C HIS A 132 -0.84 -5.69 7.48
N VAL A 133 -0.04 -6.56 8.06
CA VAL A 133 -0.20 -8.02 7.92
C VAL A 133 -1.55 -8.45 8.47
N LEU A 134 -2.33 -9.20 7.68
CA LEU A 134 -3.68 -9.67 8.02
C LEU A 134 -4.65 -8.56 8.48
N GLY A 135 -4.37 -7.30 8.14
CA GLY A 135 -5.20 -6.16 8.52
C GLY A 135 -4.92 -5.59 9.91
N PHE A 136 -3.91 -6.10 10.63
CA PHE A 136 -3.48 -5.49 11.89
C PHE A 136 -2.85 -4.12 11.62
N ASN A 137 -3.34 -3.11 12.35
CA ASN A 137 -2.79 -1.77 12.21
C ASN A 137 -1.34 -1.73 12.76
N ALA A 138 -0.41 -1.44 11.86
CA ALA A 138 1.02 -1.39 12.16
C ALA A 138 1.53 0.03 12.40
N ILE A 139 0.78 1.06 11.97
CA ILE A 139 1.17 2.46 12.09
C ILE A 139 0.70 3.05 13.42
N THR A 140 1.58 3.82 14.06
CA THR A 140 1.28 4.66 15.23
C THR A 140 1.61 6.12 14.92
N ASP A 141 0.97 7.05 15.61
CA ASP A 141 1.27 8.48 15.49
C ASP A 141 2.75 8.76 15.80
N ALA A 142 3.33 8.03 16.75
CA ALA A 142 4.74 8.14 17.09
C ALA A 142 5.67 7.75 15.94
N MET A 143 5.31 6.74 15.12
CA MET A 143 6.06 6.39 13.90
C MET A 143 5.96 7.49 12.86
N VAL A 144 4.77 8.05 12.66
CA VAL A 144 4.55 9.15 11.71
C VAL A 144 5.37 10.38 12.10
N HIS A 145 5.32 10.78 13.37
CA HIS A 145 6.14 11.89 13.88
C HIS A 145 7.64 11.62 13.74
N PHE A 146 8.09 10.42 14.13
CA PHE A 146 9.49 10.05 13.99
C PHE A 146 9.98 10.13 12.54
N CYS A 147 9.23 9.58 11.59
CA CYS A 147 9.61 9.63 10.18
C CYS A 147 9.65 11.08 9.67
N ARG A 148 8.68 11.90 10.05
CA ARG A 148 8.66 13.33 9.69
C ARG A 148 9.85 14.09 10.26
N ASP A 149 10.13 13.92 11.56
CA ASP A 149 11.21 14.63 12.26
C ASP A 149 12.60 14.25 11.75
N ASN A 150 12.74 13.06 11.14
CA ASN A 150 13.98 12.58 10.54
C ASN A 150 13.99 12.64 9.01
N ASP A 151 13.05 13.35 8.39
CA ASP A 151 12.91 13.51 6.93
C ASP A 151 12.85 12.18 6.15
N LEU A 152 12.26 11.13 6.76
CA LEU A 152 12.10 9.81 6.16
C LEU A 152 10.77 9.72 5.39
N PHE A 153 10.82 9.15 4.20
CA PHE A 153 9.62 8.82 3.43
C PHE A 153 8.92 7.63 4.09
N LEU A 154 7.69 7.85 4.58
CA LEU A 154 6.88 6.79 5.17
C LEU A 154 5.76 6.42 4.23
N TYR A 155 5.66 5.16 3.83
CA TYR A 155 4.50 4.63 3.15
C TYR A 155 4.03 3.32 3.76
N ASP A 156 2.72 3.17 3.79
CA ASP A 156 2.06 1.99 4.30
C ASP A 156 1.34 1.24 3.19
N LYS A 157 1.27 -0.05 3.33
CA LYS A 157 0.58 -0.94 2.43
C LYS A 157 -0.54 -1.66 3.17
N PHE A 158 -1.75 -1.34 2.81
CA PHE A 158 -2.89 -2.18 3.10
C PHE A 158 -2.89 -3.37 2.13
N LEU A 159 -2.98 -4.59 2.65
CA LEU A 159 -3.03 -5.82 1.86
C LEU A 159 -4.44 -6.01 1.26
N VAL A 160 -4.91 -4.99 0.54
CA VAL A 160 -6.16 -5.03 -0.23
C VAL A 160 -5.81 -4.71 -1.67
N LEU A 161 -6.47 -5.36 -2.59
CA LEU A 161 -6.33 -5.30 -4.06
C LEU A 161 -6.48 -3.88 -4.67
N LEU A 162 -6.41 -2.83 -3.87
CA LEU A 162 -6.58 -1.44 -4.22
C LEU A 162 -5.44 -0.63 -3.60
N ALA A 163 -4.48 -0.31 -4.43
CA ALA A 163 -3.46 0.64 -4.04
C ALA A 163 -4.07 2.03 -4.05
N VAL A 164 -4.34 2.52 -2.88
CA VAL A 164 -4.80 3.88 -2.66
C VAL A 164 -3.65 4.68 -2.10
N PHE A 165 -3.30 5.74 -2.79
CA PHE A 165 -2.28 6.68 -2.35
C PHE A 165 -2.94 7.75 -1.48
N ARG A 166 -2.52 7.84 -0.24
CA ARG A 166 -2.89 8.93 0.64
C ARG A 166 -1.78 9.98 0.62
N PHE A 167 -1.87 10.91 -0.32
CA PHE A 167 -0.87 11.98 -0.49
C PHE A 167 -0.86 13.02 0.64
N ASP A 168 -1.92 13.15 1.40
CA ASP A 168 -2.05 14.13 2.49
C ASP A 168 -1.25 13.77 3.76
N ARG A 169 -0.73 12.54 3.87
CA ARG A 169 0.21 12.13 4.93
C ARG A 169 1.67 12.12 4.51
N ILE A 170 1.94 12.30 3.22
CA ILE A 170 3.28 12.61 2.74
C ILE A 170 3.48 14.09 3.08
N ALA A 171 4.26 14.38 4.12
CA ALA A 171 4.63 15.76 4.41
C ALA A 171 5.41 16.31 3.20
N LEU A 172 4.79 17.25 2.48
CA LEU A 172 5.47 18.15 1.58
C LEU A 172 6.26 19.16 2.42
#